data_6651cf4963c09228d9211ba056d6cdf9
#
_entry.id   6651cf4963c09228d9211ba056d6cdf9
#
_cell.length_a   1.000
_cell.length_b   1.000
_cell.length_c   1.000
_cell.angle_alpha   90.00
_cell.angle_beta   90.00
_cell.angle_gamma   90.00
#
_symmetry.space_group_name_H-M   'P 1'
#
loop_
_entity.id
_entity.type
_entity.pdbx_description
1 polymer ?
#
loop_
_entity_poly.entity_id
_entity_poly.type
_entity_poly.pdbx_seq_one_letter_code
_entity_poly.pdbx_strand_id
1 'polypeptide(L)'
;MRLKTWAALAAAALTLPLLGGCGNDDANDGLVRIVNATTDYSSIDLYTQDTDGNDSLVVSGTAAGKVSSYTDLKRGAKTFEVKSGASAGNASSSTGTVTTGDHFTLVSYITGNTLDTVFLSEEEKNPSSGNAKLRVLNGASTESGNVDVYLSQNACGALATTDTAFVSAVAAPTAGAEFTTAYSQVTAAAGGTTWNLCVTANGDKSNVLLDIPTFTLKNQEIATLILTRTAGGVLLNAALLDQQGALTPFANSIARVRVVADAAAQGTVSATVNGVSLSGDAVSPSINNYVAVPSGAVTGTFQINDTTISGATLAALAAGSDYTLFIGGTISAPTITLIQDNNTPSTSTSLPVEARVLNGVNGVNGTVTANAGGKQVGSNVAFGAASAYTAITAFTGTATLNVSIGGVAQPAQINQTFTSGGVYTILVYGDSTAPQIVINQDN
;
A
#
# COMPACT_ATOMS: atom_id res chain seq x y z
N MET A 1 45.06 32.59 -41.52
CA MET A 1 44.80 33.17 -40.20
C MET A 1 44.24 32.04 -39.33
N ARG A 2 45.05 31.50 -38.42
CA ARG A 2 44.69 30.31 -37.61
C ARG A 2 44.32 30.80 -36.21
N LEU A 3 43.07 30.60 -35.79
CA LEU A 3 42.64 30.80 -34.40
C LEU A 3 42.72 29.45 -33.68
N LYS A 4 43.52 29.39 -32.64
CA LYS A 4 43.60 28.30 -31.68
C LYS A 4 42.59 28.56 -30.54
N THR A 5 41.60 27.72 -30.38
CA THR A 5 40.72 27.72 -29.21
C THR A 5 41.32 26.84 -28.11
N TRP A 6 41.56 27.41 -26.94
CA TRP A 6 42.01 26.72 -25.74
C TRP A 6 40.78 26.23 -24.99
N ALA A 7 40.69 24.92 -24.75
CA ALA A 7 39.73 24.31 -23.82
C ALA A 7 40.35 24.31 -22.42
N ALA A 8 39.76 25.07 -21.52
CA ALA A 8 40.11 25.04 -20.10
C ALA A 8 39.35 23.89 -19.41
N LEU A 9 40.09 22.89 -18.96
CA LEU A 9 39.58 21.83 -18.09
C LEU A 9 39.50 22.38 -16.65
N ALA A 10 38.29 22.60 -16.14
CA ALA A 10 38.08 22.88 -14.72
C ALA A 10 38.00 21.56 -13.96
N ALA A 11 39.09 21.22 -13.27
CA ALA A 11 39.08 20.12 -12.31
C ALA A 11 38.42 20.61 -11.02
N ALA A 12 37.18 20.17 -10.78
CA ALA A 12 36.52 20.33 -9.48
C ALA A 12 37.11 19.31 -8.51
N ALA A 13 37.96 19.75 -7.60
CA ALA A 13 38.41 18.95 -6.48
C ALA A 13 37.28 18.80 -5.49
N LEU A 14 36.67 17.61 -5.43
CA LEU A 14 35.79 17.20 -4.33
C LEU A 14 36.67 17.02 -3.08
N THR A 15 36.70 18.00 -2.21
CA THR A 15 37.17 17.82 -0.83
C THR A 15 36.08 17.10 -0.04
N LEU A 16 36.20 15.79 0.10
CA LEU A 16 35.50 15.02 1.12
C LEU A 16 35.99 15.49 2.50
N PRO A 17 35.15 15.99 3.38
CA PRO A 17 35.53 16.12 4.77
C PRO A 17 35.62 14.70 5.35
N LEU A 18 36.84 14.23 5.55
CA LEU A 18 37.12 13.15 6.50
C LEU A 18 36.81 13.71 7.90
N LEU A 19 35.55 13.66 8.29
CA LEU A 19 35.17 13.71 9.69
C LEU A 19 35.59 12.37 10.30
N GLY A 20 36.84 12.26 10.65
CA GLY A 20 37.31 11.29 11.62
C GLY A 20 36.66 11.64 12.96
N GLY A 21 35.46 11.17 13.20
CA GLY A 21 34.89 11.08 14.53
C GLY A 21 35.70 9.99 15.27
N CYS A 22 36.71 10.38 16.06
CA CYS A 22 37.16 9.59 17.18
C CYS A 22 35.99 9.58 18.18
N GLY A 23 35.00 8.72 17.98
CA GLY A 23 34.11 8.28 19.03
C GLY A 23 35.01 7.54 20.03
N ASN A 24 34.99 7.91 21.29
CA ASN A 24 35.39 7.03 22.36
C ASN A 24 34.51 5.80 22.24
N ASP A 25 35.04 4.68 21.75
CA ASP A 25 34.42 3.37 21.86
C ASP A 25 34.40 3.05 23.38
N ASP A 26 33.35 3.55 24.05
CA ASP A 26 33.09 3.14 25.41
C ASP A 26 32.75 1.65 25.36
N ALA A 27 33.63 0.82 25.94
CA ALA A 27 33.52 -0.64 25.95
C ALA A 27 32.20 -1.19 26.57
N ASN A 28 31.22 -0.33 26.73
CA ASN A 28 29.91 -0.56 27.35
C ASN A 28 28.71 -0.18 26.48
N ASP A 29 28.91 0.22 25.23
CA ASP A 29 27.83 0.68 24.36
C ASP A 29 27.40 -0.43 23.38
N GLY A 30 26.12 -0.40 23.00
CA GLY A 30 25.59 -1.15 21.86
C GLY A 30 25.27 -0.19 20.72
N LEU A 31 24.97 -0.72 19.57
CA LEU A 31 24.76 0.00 18.32
C LEU A 31 23.28 0.02 17.95
N VAL A 32 22.69 1.20 17.79
CA VAL A 32 21.27 1.36 17.48
C VAL A 32 21.08 2.16 16.19
N ARG A 33 20.16 1.73 15.34
CA ARG A 33 19.71 2.44 14.12
C ARG A 33 18.20 2.40 13.97
N ILE A 34 17.66 3.17 13.02
CA ILE A 34 16.24 3.20 12.73
C ILE A 34 15.97 3.00 11.24
N VAL A 35 14.91 2.26 10.94
CA VAL A 35 14.29 2.11 9.61
C VAL A 35 13.00 2.90 9.56
N ASN A 36 12.86 3.79 8.58
CA ASN A 36 11.58 4.39 8.24
C ASN A 36 10.89 3.55 7.15
N ALA A 37 10.08 2.57 7.56
CA ALA A 37 9.29 1.74 6.64
C ALA A 37 7.89 2.34 6.37
N THR A 38 7.70 3.65 6.63
CA THR A 38 6.43 4.33 6.38
C THR A 38 6.41 4.96 5.00
N THR A 39 5.20 5.13 4.43
CA THR A 39 4.96 5.91 3.21
C THR A 39 4.47 7.32 3.51
N ASP A 40 3.97 7.56 4.72
CA ASP A 40 3.24 8.77 5.11
C ASP A 40 4.14 9.83 5.74
N TYR A 41 5.25 9.41 6.30
CA TYR A 41 6.21 10.31 6.94
C TYR A 41 7.47 10.41 6.10
N SER A 42 7.69 11.57 5.49
CA SER A 42 8.88 11.86 4.66
C SER A 42 10.20 11.72 5.43
N SER A 43 10.16 11.93 6.74
CA SER A 43 11.29 11.68 7.65
C SER A 43 10.81 11.41 9.06
N ILE A 44 11.62 10.64 9.83
CA ILE A 44 11.41 10.35 11.25
C ILE A 44 12.72 10.56 12.02
N ASP A 45 12.57 10.88 13.29
CA ASP A 45 13.65 11.05 14.27
C ASP A 45 13.54 10.01 15.37
N LEU A 46 14.67 9.50 15.86
CA LEU A 46 14.74 8.57 16.99
C LEU A 46 15.27 9.30 18.23
N TYR A 47 14.57 9.15 19.32
CA TYR A 47 14.94 9.62 20.65
C TYR A 47 15.04 8.47 21.65
N THR A 48 15.81 8.65 22.72
CA THR A 48 15.66 7.90 23.95
C THR A 48 14.99 8.79 25.00
N GLN A 49 14.12 8.20 25.81
CA GLN A 49 13.46 8.90 26.90
C GLN A 49 14.07 8.46 28.25
N ASP A 50 14.37 9.43 29.11
CA ASP A 50 14.82 9.16 30.47
C ASP A 50 13.65 8.84 31.41
N THR A 51 13.94 8.55 32.70
CA THR A 51 12.93 8.23 33.72
C THR A 51 12.03 9.42 34.07
N ASP A 52 12.47 10.65 33.78
CA ASP A 52 11.73 11.89 34.02
C ASP A 52 10.89 12.30 32.79
N GLY A 53 10.95 11.50 31.70
CA GLY A 53 10.22 11.72 30.46
C GLY A 53 10.90 12.71 29.51
N ASN A 54 12.18 13.04 29.71
CA ASN A 54 12.91 13.93 28.81
C ASN A 54 13.52 13.15 27.66
N ASP A 55 13.39 13.70 26.46
CA ASP A 55 13.90 13.10 25.23
C ASP A 55 15.34 13.54 24.94
N SER A 56 16.15 12.57 24.52
CA SER A 56 17.49 12.79 23.98
C SER A 56 17.55 12.26 22.54
N LEU A 57 17.88 13.13 21.57
CA LEU A 57 17.97 12.78 20.16
C LEU A 57 19.09 11.77 19.94
N VAL A 58 18.80 10.65 19.26
CA VAL A 58 19.74 9.58 18.87
C VAL A 58 20.03 9.65 17.39
N VAL A 59 18.98 9.70 16.54
CA VAL A 59 19.10 9.78 15.09
C VAL A 59 18.10 10.79 14.56
N SER A 60 18.51 11.64 13.62
CA SER A 60 17.63 12.64 13.00
C SER A 60 17.43 12.41 11.51
N GLY A 61 16.23 12.73 11.01
CA GLY A 61 15.94 12.89 9.60
C GLY A 61 16.01 11.62 8.75
N THR A 62 15.69 10.45 9.30
CA THR A 62 15.67 9.20 8.50
C THR A 62 14.52 9.26 7.50
N ALA A 63 14.85 9.36 6.22
CA ALA A 63 13.87 9.49 5.14
C ALA A 63 13.04 8.21 4.93
N ALA A 64 11.85 8.36 4.35
CA ALA A 64 10.98 7.24 3.98
C ALA A 64 11.70 6.20 3.12
N GLY A 65 11.53 4.91 3.42
CA GLY A 65 12.19 3.81 2.74
C GLY A 65 13.71 3.73 2.96
N LYS A 66 14.23 4.34 4.03
CA LYS A 66 15.67 4.35 4.35
C LYS A 66 15.93 3.78 5.75
N VAL A 67 17.19 3.34 5.94
CA VAL A 67 17.77 2.99 7.22
C VAL A 67 18.88 4.00 7.55
N SER A 68 18.98 4.38 8.82
CA SER A 68 20.07 5.25 9.30
C SER A 68 21.38 4.49 9.47
N SER A 69 22.47 5.22 9.66
CA SER A 69 23.69 4.66 10.25
C SER A 69 23.44 4.24 11.69
N TYR A 70 24.30 3.36 12.22
CA TYR A 70 24.32 3.04 13.64
C TYR A 70 24.85 4.22 14.48
N THR A 71 24.32 4.32 15.67
CA THR A 71 24.74 5.28 16.70
C THR A 71 25.01 4.51 17.99
N ASP A 72 26.11 4.81 18.64
CA ASP A 72 26.49 4.23 19.94
C ASP A 72 25.48 4.66 21.01
N LEU A 73 25.00 3.71 21.78
CA LEU A 73 24.05 3.94 22.87
C LEU A 73 24.41 3.11 24.10
N LYS A 74 24.51 3.77 25.25
CA LYS A 74 24.83 3.11 26.51
C LYS A 74 23.92 1.92 26.79
N ARG A 75 24.50 0.80 27.20
CA ARG A 75 23.78 -0.42 27.57
C ARG A 75 22.70 -0.17 28.63
N GLY A 76 21.72 -1.04 28.68
CA GLY A 76 20.63 -1.07 29.64
C GLY A 76 19.25 -1.00 28.99
N ALA A 77 18.24 -1.11 29.82
CA ALA A 77 16.87 -0.91 29.36
C ALA A 77 16.67 0.53 28.89
N LYS A 78 16.00 0.69 27.76
CA LYS A 78 15.73 1.97 27.12
C LYS A 78 14.26 2.06 26.76
N THR A 79 13.71 3.26 26.91
CA THR A 79 12.49 3.69 26.23
C THR A 79 12.91 4.51 25.03
N PHE A 80 12.45 4.09 23.85
CA PHE A 80 12.68 4.78 22.60
C PHE A 80 11.41 5.52 22.19
N GLU A 81 11.57 6.72 21.64
CA GLU A 81 10.49 7.43 20.96
C GLU A 81 10.87 7.73 19.52
N VAL A 82 9.96 7.45 18.62
CA VAL A 82 10.07 7.82 17.21
C VAL A 82 9.05 8.91 16.91
N LYS A 83 9.52 10.03 16.36
CA LYS A 83 8.69 11.19 16.03
C LYS A 83 8.80 11.54 14.55
N SER A 84 7.69 11.98 13.97
CA SER A 84 7.67 12.53 12.62
C SER A 84 7.72 14.05 12.67
N GLY A 85 8.87 14.65 12.32
CA GLY A 85 9.09 16.10 12.37
C GLY A 85 9.13 16.66 13.79
N ALA A 86 9.21 18.00 13.91
CA ALA A 86 9.30 18.70 15.20
C ALA A 86 8.00 18.72 16.02
N SER A 87 6.92 18.11 15.52
CA SER A 87 5.60 18.14 16.17
C SER A 87 5.35 16.83 16.93
N ALA A 88 5.17 16.94 18.24
CA ALA A 88 4.88 15.82 19.16
C ALA A 88 3.55 15.07 18.90
N GLY A 89 2.87 15.31 17.78
CA GLY A 89 1.54 14.77 17.49
C GLY A 89 1.52 13.33 16.96
N ASN A 90 2.64 12.84 16.40
CA ASN A 90 2.75 11.49 15.86
C ASN A 90 4.03 10.86 16.40
N ALA A 91 3.96 10.34 17.61
CA ALA A 91 5.04 9.64 18.27
C ALA A 91 4.66 8.19 18.52
N SER A 92 5.63 7.30 18.37
CA SER A 92 5.54 5.89 18.76
C SER A 92 6.58 5.60 19.82
N SER A 93 6.18 4.94 20.90
CA SER A 93 7.09 4.53 21.95
C SER A 93 7.34 3.02 21.89
N SER A 94 8.58 2.62 22.10
CA SER A 94 8.95 1.21 22.24
C SER A 94 9.99 1.02 23.33
N THR A 95 10.08 -0.19 23.88
CA THR A 95 11.06 -0.54 24.89
C THR A 95 11.99 -1.64 24.38
N GLY A 96 13.26 -1.57 24.77
CA GLY A 96 14.24 -2.59 24.43
C GLY A 96 15.44 -2.54 25.37
N THR A 97 16.22 -3.59 25.38
CA THR A 97 17.46 -3.65 26.15
C THR A 97 18.65 -3.62 25.23
N VAL A 98 19.46 -2.59 25.34
CA VAL A 98 20.73 -2.45 24.62
C VAL A 98 21.80 -3.21 25.38
N THR A 99 22.47 -4.13 24.72
CA THR A 99 23.60 -4.91 25.24
C THR A 99 24.90 -4.47 24.59
N THR A 100 25.99 -4.63 25.32
CA THR A 100 27.31 -4.19 24.87
C THR A 100 27.78 -4.93 23.62
N GLY A 101 28.12 -4.19 22.59
CA GLY A 101 28.66 -4.70 21.32
C GLY A 101 27.61 -5.29 20.38
N ASP A 102 26.34 -5.36 20.79
CA ASP A 102 25.26 -5.87 19.96
C ASP A 102 24.62 -4.76 19.11
N HIS A 103 23.98 -5.18 18.01
CA HIS A 103 23.33 -4.31 17.05
C HIS A 103 21.81 -4.42 17.15
N PHE A 104 21.15 -3.29 17.12
CA PHE A 104 19.70 -3.19 17.20
C PHE A 104 19.13 -2.25 16.14
N THR A 105 17.97 -2.60 15.62
CA THR A 105 17.24 -1.76 14.68
C THR A 105 15.81 -1.52 15.20
N LEU A 106 15.40 -0.26 15.25
CA LEU A 106 13.99 0.07 15.37
C LEU A 106 13.39 0.13 13.96
N VAL A 107 12.27 -0.56 13.74
CA VAL A 107 11.52 -0.48 12.49
C VAL A 107 10.22 0.25 12.76
N SER A 108 10.05 1.39 12.10
CA SER A 108 8.82 2.19 12.18
C SER A 108 7.95 1.91 10.96
N TYR A 109 6.67 1.65 11.20
CA TYR A 109 5.65 1.33 10.20
C TYR A 109 4.33 1.99 10.60
N ILE A 110 3.29 1.88 9.78
CA ILE A 110 1.98 2.48 10.04
C ILE A 110 0.95 1.37 10.24
N THR A 111 0.25 1.41 11.35
CA THR A 111 -0.95 0.58 11.61
C THR A 111 -2.18 1.48 11.64
N GLY A 112 -3.06 1.30 10.67
CA GLY A 112 -4.14 2.26 10.43
C GLY A 112 -3.56 3.65 10.14
N ASN A 113 -3.58 4.55 11.12
CA ASN A 113 -2.95 5.87 11.01
C ASN A 113 -2.00 6.19 12.14
N THR A 114 -1.67 5.19 12.92
CA THR A 114 -0.75 5.32 14.04
C THR A 114 0.64 4.93 13.58
N LEU A 115 1.62 5.78 13.89
CA LEU A 115 3.02 5.41 13.77
C LEU A 115 3.32 4.39 14.85
N ASP A 116 3.73 3.19 14.45
CA ASP A 116 4.13 2.12 15.34
C ASP A 116 5.61 1.77 15.13
N THR A 117 6.22 1.19 16.15
CA THR A 117 7.63 0.84 16.12
C THR A 117 7.85 -0.49 16.83
N VAL A 118 8.75 -1.30 16.29
CA VAL A 118 9.26 -2.51 16.96
C VAL A 118 10.77 -2.46 17.08
N PHE A 119 11.28 -3.10 18.12
CA PHE A 119 12.70 -3.21 18.42
C PHE A 119 13.24 -4.59 17.97
N LEU A 120 14.24 -4.62 17.11
CA LEU A 120 14.84 -5.83 16.56
C LEU A 120 16.27 -6.01 17.06
N SER A 121 16.61 -7.20 17.55
CA SER A 121 18.01 -7.64 17.66
C SER A 121 18.51 -8.08 16.28
N GLU A 122 19.76 -7.75 15.96
CA GLU A 122 20.45 -8.12 14.72
C GLU A 122 21.67 -9.02 14.97
N GLU A 123 21.55 -9.90 15.95
CA GLU A 123 22.62 -10.82 16.37
C GLU A 123 22.32 -12.30 16.00
N GLU A 124 21.52 -12.51 14.94
CA GLU A 124 21.25 -13.86 14.44
C GLU A 124 22.51 -14.48 13.83
N LYS A 125 22.75 -15.75 14.13
CA LYS A 125 23.94 -16.47 13.66
C LYS A 125 23.83 -16.82 12.18
N ASN A 126 24.97 -16.72 11.48
CA ASN A 126 25.06 -17.06 10.06
C ASN A 126 24.53 -18.48 9.80
N PRO A 127 23.73 -18.66 8.74
CA PRO A 127 23.34 -19.99 8.28
C PRO A 127 24.53 -20.73 7.69
N SER A 128 24.40 -22.06 7.55
CA SER A 128 25.39 -22.86 6.83
C SER A 128 25.46 -22.41 5.36
N SER A 129 26.63 -22.67 4.74
CA SER A 129 26.81 -22.40 3.29
C SER A 129 25.72 -23.10 2.46
N GLY A 130 25.24 -22.42 1.45
CA GLY A 130 24.11 -22.87 0.63
C GLY A 130 22.73 -22.46 1.15
N ASN A 131 22.67 -21.70 2.24
CA ASN A 131 21.43 -21.27 2.85
C ASN A 131 21.45 -19.77 3.17
N ALA A 132 20.27 -19.19 3.28
CA ALA A 132 20.00 -17.88 3.86
C ALA A 132 19.00 -18.03 5.03
N LYS A 133 18.84 -16.99 5.82
CA LYS A 133 17.82 -16.88 6.86
C LYS A 133 16.96 -15.68 6.60
N LEU A 134 15.65 -15.88 6.61
CA LEU A 134 14.66 -14.84 6.39
C LEU A 134 13.60 -14.89 7.49
N ARG A 135 13.24 -13.74 8.03
CA ARG A 135 12.02 -13.56 8.84
C ARG A 135 11.13 -12.50 8.21
N VAL A 136 9.84 -12.51 8.53
CA VAL A 136 8.85 -11.58 7.95
C VAL A 136 8.23 -10.73 9.05
N LEU A 137 8.20 -9.41 8.82
CA LEU A 137 7.51 -8.42 9.64
C LEU A 137 6.35 -7.85 8.82
N ASN A 138 5.10 -8.10 9.26
CA ASN A 138 3.91 -7.55 8.59
C ASN A 138 3.56 -6.18 9.18
N GLY A 139 4.18 -5.13 8.64
CA GLY A 139 3.91 -3.74 9.00
C GLY A 139 2.69 -3.12 8.33
N ALA A 140 1.90 -3.91 7.57
CA ALA A 140 0.71 -3.44 6.84
C ALA A 140 -0.55 -4.26 7.18
N SER A 141 -0.60 -4.84 8.35
CA SER A 141 -1.66 -5.78 8.74
C SER A 141 -3.06 -5.16 8.86
N THR A 142 -3.16 -3.85 8.99
CA THR A 142 -4.47 -3.16 9.00
C THR A 142 -5.15 -3.26 7.64
N GLU A 143 -4.36 -3.18 6.58
CA GLU A 143 -4.83 -3.25 5.20
C GLU A 143 -4.93 -4.69 4.70
N SER A 144 -3.95 -5.53 5.07
CA SER A 144 -3.85 -6.90 4.53
C SER A 144 -4.39 -7.99 5.45
N GLY A 145 -4.59 -7.71 6.74
CA GLY A 145 -4.81 -8.74 7.75
C GLY A 145 -3.59 -9.64 7.92
N ASN A 146 -3.81 -10.89 8.33
CA ASN A 146 -2.76 -11.91 8.32
C ASN A 146 -2.47 -12.35 6.89
N VAL A 147 -1.19 -12.62 6.60
CA VAL A 147 -0.76 -12.98 5.25
C VAL A 147 0.03 -14.27 5.21
N ASP A 148 0.04 -14.91 4.05
CA ASP A 148 0.93 -16.03 3.72
C ASP A 148 2.00 -15.55 2.75
N VAL A 149 3.25 -15.93 3.00
CA VAL A 149 4.42 -15.54 2.18
C VAL A 149 4.97 -16.77 1.48
N TYR A 150 5.17 -16.69 0.17
CA TYR A 150 5.71 -17.77 -0.67
C TYR A 150 6.99 -17.32 -1.35
N LEU A 151 7.97 -18.19 -1.38
CA LEU A 151 9.14 -18.12 -2.24
C LEU A 151 8.96 -19.20 -3.33
N SER A 152 8.39 -18.81 -4.46
CA SER A 152 7.95 -19.72 -5.50
C SER A 152 8.80 -19.61 -6.78
N GLN A 153 8.91 -20.71 -7.52
CA GLN A 153 9.43 -20.67 -8.91
C GLN A 153 8.31 -20.35 -9.92
N ASN A 154 7.05 -20.44 -9.48
CA ASN A 154 5.88 -20.06 -10.27
C ASN A 154 5.55 -18.58 -10.09
N ALA A 155 4.94 -17.96 -11.09
CA ALA A 155 4.37 -16.62 -10.95
C ALA A 155 3.30 -16.57 -9.86
N CYS A 156 3.14 -15.45 -9.17
CA CYS A 156 2.22 -15.34 -8.02
C CYS A 156 0.75 -15.62 -8.40
N GLY A 157 0.32 -15.23 -9.60
CA GLY A 157 -1.01 -15.57 -10.11
C GLY A 157 -1.21 -17.04 -10.52
N ALA A 158 -0.16 -17.87 -10.44
CA ALA A 158 -0.17 -19.29 -10.80
C ALA A 158 0.29 -20.20 -9.66
N LEU A 159 0.16 -19.76 -8.41
CA LEU A 159 0.45 -20.60 -7.24
C LEU A 159 -0.46 -21.83 -7.25
N ALA A 160 0.16 -23.03 -7.26
CA ALA A 160 -0.56 -24.29 -7.21
C ALA A 160 -1.12 -24.57 -5.80
N THR A 161 -2.13 -25.43 -5.72
CA THR A 161 -2.65 -25.89 -4.41
C THR A 161 -1.59 -26.60 -3.58
N THR A 162 -0.60 -27.22 -4.24
CA THR A 162 0.54 -27.91 -3.62
C THR A 162 1.67 -26.98 -3.16
N ASP A 163 1.71 -25.71 -3.62
CA ASP A 163 2.71 -24.78 -3.16
C ASP A 163 2.54 -24.52 -1.65
N THR A 164 3.59 -24.64 -0.89
CA THR A 164 3.60 -24.39 0.55
C THR A 164 4.09 -22.98 0.83
N ALA A 165 3.42 -22.28 1.73
CA ALA A 165 3.91 -21.01 2.21
C ALA A 165 5.28 -21.19 2.91
N PHE A 166 6.20 -20.29 2.63
CA PHE A 166 7.46 -20.16 3.37
C PHE A 166 7.19 -19.81 4.83
N VAL A 167 6.27 -18.84 5.05
CA VAL A 167 5.71 -18.51 6.36
C VAL A 167 4.22 -18.25 6.16
N SER A 168 3.36 -18.80 7.04
CA SER A 168 1.91 -18.63 6.98
C SER A 168 1.38 -17.84 8.17
N ALA A 169 0.22 -17.23 7.98
CA ALA A 169 -0.53 -16.47 8.98
C ALA A 169 0.31 -15.39 9.69
N VAL A 170 1.17 -14.69 8.93
CA VAL A 170 2.00 -13.62 9.48
C VAL A 170 1.10 -12.47 9.94
N ALA A 171 0.96 -12.34 11.25
CA ALA A 171 0.17 -11.29 11.89
C ALA A 171 0.96 -9.98 12.04
N ALA A 172 0.26 -8.92 12.48
CA ALA A 172 0.89 -7.69 12.93
C ALA A 172 1.92 -8.00 14.03
N PRO A 173 3.06 -7.30 14.05
CA PRO A 173 3.91 -7.30 15.24
C PRO A 173 3.20 -6.58 16.39
N THR A 174 3.59 -6.89 17.64
CA THR A 174 3.14 -6.13 18.79
C THR A 174 3.85 -4.78 18.81
N ALA A 175 3.11 -3.71 18.61
CA ALA A 175 3.66 -2.35 18.64
C ALA A 175 4.34 -2.05 19.98
N GLY A 176 5.47 -1.36 19.93
CA GLY A 176 6.25 -0.95 21.12
C GLY A 176 7.04 -2.07 21.78
N ALA A 177 6.98 -3.31 21.29
CA ALA A 177 7.66 -4.47 21.85
C ALA A 177 8.90 -4.90 21.05
N GLU A 178 9.68 -5.81 21.63
CA GLU A 178 10.72 -6.53 20.90
C GLU A 178 10.09 -7.48 19.88
N PHE A 179 10.61 -7.47 18.66
CA PHE A 179 10.21 -8.36 17.60
C PHE A 179 10.95 -9.70 17.68
N THR A 180 10.28 -10.71 18.20
CA THR A 180 10.86 -12.02 18.52
C THR A 180 10.55 -13.11 17.48
N THR A 181 9.92 -12.76 16.34
CA THR A 181 9.66 -13.75 15.28
C THR A 181 10.95 -14.39 14.80
N ALA A 182 10.96 -15.73 14.82
CA ALA A 182 12.13 -16.51 14.45
C ALA A 182 12.45 -16.40 12.95
N TYR A 183 13.73 -16.50 12.63
CA TYR A 183 14.20 -16.68 11.25
C TYR A 183 13.91 -18.09 10.77
N SER A 184 13.46 -18.21 9.54
CA SER A 184 13.34 -19.48 8.82
C SER A 184 14.48 -19.63 7.81
N GLN A 185 15.02 -20.83 7.70
CA GLN A 185 16.10 -21.11 6.75
C GLN A 185 15.51 -21.36 5.36
N VAL A 186 16.18 -20.84 4.35
CA VAL A 186 15.87 -21.06 2.93
C VAL A 186 17.15 -21.43 2.18
N THR A 187 17.04 -22.36 1.22
CA THR A 187 18.21 -22.74 0.39
C THR A 187 18.58 -21.57 -0.53
N ALA A 188 19.83 -21.11 -0.45
CA ALA A 188 20.39 -20.05 -1.27
C ALA A 188 21.73 -20.49 -1.84
N ALA A 189 21.81 -20.76 -3.14
CA ALA A 189 23.04 -21.19 -3.80
C ALA A 189 24.15 -20.14 -3.71
N ALA A 190 25.39 -20.53 -3.98
CA ALA A 190 26.56 -19.64 -3.88
C ALA A 190 26.46 -18.38 -4.74
N GLY A 191 25.72 -18.43 -5.87
CA GLY A 191 25.42 -17.27 -6.73
C GLY A 191 24.16 -16.50 -6.36
N GLY A 192 23.50 -16.86 -5.26
CA GLY A 192 22.15 -16.43 -4.92
C GLY A 192 21.09 -17.37 -5.53
N THR A 193 19.89 -17.31 -4.99
CA THR A 193 18.71 -17.98 -5.58
C THR A 193 17.62 -16.96 -5.77
N THR A 194 17.01 -16.97 -6.94
CA THR A 194 15.94 -16.04 -7.31
C THR A 194 14.59 -16.74 -7.27
N TRP A 195 13.62 -16.11 -6.68
CA TRP A 195 12.22 -16.55 -6.59
C TRP A 195 11.27 -15.46 -7.09
N ASN A 196 10.03 -15.87 -7.33
CA ASN A 196 8.90 -14.97 -7.22
C ASN A 196 8.52 -14.90 -5.73
N LEU A 197 8.64 -13.72 -5.12
CA LEU A 197 8.14 -13.46 -3.78
C LEU A 197 6.67 -13.09 -3.90
N CYS A 198 5.82 -13.98 -3.41
CA CYS A 198 4.37 -13.79 -3.42
C CYS A 198 3.86 -13.64 -1.98
N VAL A 199 3.04 -12.63 -1.76
CA VAL A 199 2.28 -12.50 -0.51
C VAL A 199 0.81 -12.54 -0.86
N THR A 200 0.07 -13.40 -0.17
CA THR A 200 -1.37 -13.56 -0.35
C THR A 200 -2.12 -13.31 0.96
N ALA A 201 -3.42 -13.07 0.88
CA ALA A 201 -4.26 -13.14 2.06
C ALA A 201 -4.15 -14.54 2.70
N ASN A 202 -4.23 -14.59 4.03
CA ASN A 202 -4.07 -15.85 4.76
C ASN A 202 -5.10 -16.90 4.33
N GLY A 203 -4.61 -18.04 3.86
CA GLY A 203 -5.42 -19.16 3.40
C GLY A 203 -6.01 -19.00 2.00
N ASP A 204 -5.78 -17.88 1.30
CA ASP A 204 -6.30 -17.64 -0.05
C ASP A 204 -5.18 -17.28 -1.05
N LYS A 205 -4.69 -18.29 -1.76
CA LYS A 205 -3.64 -18.14 -2.79
C LYS A 205 -4.08 -17.31 -4.00
N SER A 206 -5.37 -17.17 -4.23
CA SER A 206 -5.91 -16.40 -5.35
C SER A 206 -5.92 -14.90 -5.08
N ASN A 207 -5.93 -14.50 -3.81
CA ASN A 207 -5.89 -13.10 -3.39
C ASN A 207 -4.44 -12.64 -3.19
N VAL A 208 -3.76 -12.35 -4.31
CA VAL A 208 -2.37 -11.87 -4.32
C VAL A 208 -2.32 -10.41 -3.90
N LEU A 209 -1.58 -10.12 -2.84
CA LEU A 209 -1.37 -8.78 -2.28
C LEU A 209 -0.02 -8.18 -2.68
N LEU A 210 0.99 -9.02 -2.96
CA LEU A 210 2.32 -8.62 -3.41
C LEU A 210 2.85 -9.63 -4.41
N ASP A 211 3.37 -9.13 -5.53
CA ASP A 211 4.09 -9.89 -6.53
C ASP A 211 5.42 -9.22 -6.85
N ILE A 212 6.52 -9.88 -6.53
CA ILE A 212 7.89 -9.46 -6.87
C ILE A 212 8.55 -10.58 -7.67
N PRO A 213 8.61 -10.45 -9.01
CA PRO A 213 9.04 -11.56 -9.90
C PRO A 213 10.51 -11.97 -9.78
N THR A 214 11.36 -11.12 -9.19
CA THR A 214 12.83 -11.35 -9.14
C THR A 214 13.40 -11.06 -7.76
N PHE A 215 12.84 -11.71 -6.75
CA PHE A 215 13.37 -11.63 -5.39
C PHE A 215 14.57 -12.57 -5.21
N THR A 216 15.69 -12.06 -4.74
CA THR A 216 16.93 -12.82 -4.61
C THR A 216 17.46 -12.73 -3.19
N LEU A 217 17.82 -13.88 -2.61
CA LEU A 217 18.59 -13.98 -1.39
C LEU A 217 20.00 -14.51 -1.71
N LYS A 218 21.02 -13.90 -1.11
CA LYS A 218 22.41 -14.30 -1.26
C LYS A 218 22.72 -15.48 -0.34
N ASN A 219 23.75 -16.21 -0.71
CA ASN A 219 24.29 -17.26 0.18
C ASN A 219 24.75 -16.67 1.52
N GLN A 220 24.32 -17.28 2.61
CA GLN A 220 24.58 -16.88 4.01
C GLN A 220 23.97 -15.52 4.41
N GLU A 221 23.04 -14.97 3.63
CA GLU A 221 22.32 -13.76 3.99
C GLU A 221 21.38 -13.99 5.18
N ILE A 222 21.29 -13.00 6.05
CA ILE A 222 20.32 -12.93 7.13
C ILE A 222 19.54 -11.65 6.94
N ALA A 223 18.24 -11.76 6.76
CA ALA A 223 17.44 -10.59 6.44
C ALA A 223 16.04 -10.62 7.07
N THR A 224 15.48 -9.45 7.27
CA THR A 224 14.08 -9.25 7.66
C THR A 224 13.33 -8.66 6.46
N LEU A 225 12.32 -9.38 5.96
CA LEU A 225 11.37 -8.87 4.97
C LEU A 225 10.32 -8.05 5.72
N ILE A 226 10.28 -6.76 5.44
CA ILE A 226 9.31 -5.82 6.02
C ILE A 226 8.23 -5.57 4.98
N LEU A 227 7.01 -6.00 5.26
CA LEU A 227 5.85 -5.68 4.43
C LEU A 227 5.33 -4.30 4.81
N THR A 228 5.04 -3.47 3.81
CA THR A 228 4.58 -2.10 4.00
C THR A 228 3.34 -1.85 3.14
N ARG A 229 2.47 -0.94 3.58
CA ARG A 229 1.31 -0.56 2.79
C ARG A 229 1.70 0.24 1.55
N THR A 230 0.81 0.25 0.57
CA THR A 230 0.86 1.16 -0.57
C THR A 230 -0.04 2.37 -0.33
N ALA A 231 0.13 3.43 -1.12
CA ALA A 231 -0.72 4.60 -1.02
C ALA A 231 -2.10 4.32 -1.65
N GLY A 232 -3.14 4.25 -0.83
CA GLY A 232 -4.53 4.17 -1.26
C GLY A 232 -5.01 2.81 -1.74
N GLY A 233 -4.26 1.73 -1.47
CA GLY A 233 -4.63 0.36 -1.87
C GLY A 233 -4.55 -0.66 -0.74
N VAL A 234 -5.05 -1.85 -1.02
CA VAL A 234 -4.93 -3.04 -0.16
C VAL A 234 -3.66 -3.82 -0.48
N LEU A 235 -3.04 -3.53 -1.64
CA LEU A 235 -1.79 -4.13 -2.06
C LEU A 235 -0.64 -3.68 -1.16
N LEU A 236 0.41 -4.50 -1.14
CA LEU A 236 1.59 -4.29 -0.32
C LEU A 236 2.80 -3.90 -1.17
N ASN A 237 3.77 -3.26 -0.55
CA ASN A 237 5.16 -3.21 -0.95
C ASN A 237 5.99 -4.01 0.06
N ALA A 238 7.28 -4.18 -0.21
CA ALA A 238 8.20 -4.79 0.72
C ALA A 238 9.52 -4.05 0.77
N ALA A 239 10.28 -4.26 1.85
CA ALA A 239 11.68 -3.89 1.94
C ALA A 239 12.45 -5.03 2.62
N LEU A 240 13.60 -5.37 2.10
CA LEU A 240 14.52 -6.35 2.68
C LEU A 240 15.58 -5.62 3.50
N LEU A 241 15.59 -5.84 4.80
CA LEU A 241 16.61 -5.33 5.71
C LEU A 241 17.65 -6.40 5.95
N ASP A 242 18.83 -6.24 5.38
CA ASP A 242 19.98 -7.09 5.68
C ASP A 242 20.42 -6.87 7.13
N GLN A 243 20.71 -7.95 7.85
CA GLN A 243 21.25 -7.87 9.21
C GLN A 243 22.53 -7.05 9.19
N GLN A 244 22.58 -5.98 10.00
CA GLN A 244 23.70 -5.02 10.06
C GLN A 244 24.05 -4.41 8.69
N GLY A 245 23.14 -4.45 7.72
CA GLY A 245 23.35 -4.05 6.34
C GLY A 245 22.35 -3.02 5.83
N ALA A 246 22.15 -3.03 4.52
CA ALA A 246 21.30 -2.09 3.81
C ALA A 246 19.80 -2.44 3.90
N LEU A 247 18.97 -1.47 3.59
CA LEU A 247 17.54 -1.65 3.31
C LEU A 247 17.31 -1.56 1.81
N THR A 248 16.81 -2.63 1.20
CA THR A 248 16.49 -2.70 -0.23
C THR A 248 14.97 -2.67 -0.41
N PRO A 249 14.40 -1.60 -0.99
CA PRO A 249 12.96 -1.53 -1.25
C PRO A 249 12.56 -2.35 -2.46
N PHE A 250 11.36 -2.93 -2.41
CA PHE A 250 10.70 -3.65 -3.50
C PHE A 250 9.28 -3.09 -3.69
N ALA A 251 9.04 -2.51 -4.86
CA ALA A 251 7.70 -2.12 -5.26
C ALA A 251 6.91 -3.34 -5.78
N ASN A 252 5.61 -3.35 -5.58
CA ASN A 252 4.73 -4.34 -6.18
C ASN A 252 4.82 -4.30 -7.71
N SER A 253 4.60 -5.42 -8.39
CA SER A 253 4.54 -5.47 -9.86
C SER A 253 3.11 -5.40 -10.40
N ILE A 254 2.10 -5.51 -9.55
CA ILE A 254 0.68 -5.53 -9.93
C ILE A 254 -0.06 -4.28 -9.45
N ALA A 255 -1.18 -4.02 -10.10
CA ALA A 255 -2.27 -3.16 -9.66
C ALA A 255 -3.55 -4.00 -9.56
N ARG A 256 -4.62 -3.48 -8.94
CA ARG A 256 -5.92 -4.12 -8.99
C ARG A 256 -6.89 -3.24 -9.80
N VAL A 257 -7.70 -3.88 -10.63
CA VAL A 257 -8.73 -3.20 -11.42
C VAL A 257 -10.06 -3.93 -11.25
N ARG A 258 -11.12 -3.18 -11.00
CA ARG A 258 -12.49 -3.69 -11.09
C ARG A 258 -13.24 -3.02 -12.24
N VAL A 259 -14.28 -3.68 -12.76
CA VAL A 259 -15.18 -3.11 -13.75
C VAL A 259 -16.44 -2.62 -13.08
N VAL A 260 -16.86 -1.41 -13.44
CA VAL A 260 -18.23 -0.93 -13.26
C VAL A 260 -18.89 -0.95 -14.63
N ALA A 261 -19.83 -1.86 -14.80
CA ALA A 261 -20.59 -2.02 -16.04
C ALA A 261 -21.87 -1.18 -15.94
N ASP A 262 -22.04 -0.24 -16.89
CA ASP A 262 -23.22 0.63 -16.97
C ASP A 262 -23.65 0.87 -18.43
N ALA A 263 -23.68 -0.20 -19.21
CA ALA A 263 -24.19 -0.15 -20.58
C ALA A 263 -25.71 0.09 -20.59
N ALA A 264 -26.15 0.96 -21.50
CA ALA A 264 -27.57 1.29 -21.65
C ALA A 264 -28.43 0.04 -21.93
N ALA A 265 -29.71 0.10 -21.53
CA ALA A 265 -30.70 -0.95 -21.72
C ALA A 265 -30.27 -2.31 -21.12
N GLN A 266 -29.58 -2.31 -19.98
CA GLN A 266 -29.10 -3.51 -19.30
C GLN A 266 -28.18 -4.38 -20.18
N GLY A 267 -27.36 -3.74 -21.02
CA GLY A 267 -26.41 -4.41 -21.87
C GLY A 267 -25.29 -5.09 -21.07
N THR A 268 -24.54 -5.96 -21.75
CA THR A 268 -23.37 -6.65 -21.18
C THR A 268 -22.08 -5.88 -21.43
N VAL A 269 -21.12 -6.04 -20.53
CA VAL A 269 -19.78 -5.45 -20.60
C VAL A 269 -18.74 -6.51 -20.41
N SER A 270 -17.79 -6.60 -21.34
CA SER A 270 -16.58 -7.44 -21.22
C SER A 270 -15.34 -6.56 -21.26
N ALA A 271 -14.36 -6.86 -20.43
CA ALA A 271 -13.11 -6.12 -20.34
C ALA A 271 -11.91 -7.04 -20.07
N THR A 272 -10.85 -6.81 -20.85
CA THR A 272 -9.53 -7.41 -20.63
C THR A 272 -8.50 -6.29 -20.51
N VAL A 273 -7.63 -6.36 -19.51
CA VAL A 273 -6.56 -5.38 -19.26
C VAL A 273 -5.25 -6.13 -19.03
N ASN A 274 -4.20 -5.73 -19.74
CA ASN A 274 -2.85 -6.30 -19.66
C ASN A 274 -2.84 -7.83 -19.69
N GLY A 275 -3.70 -8.42 -20.56
CA GLY A 275 -3.83 -9.87 -20.74
C GLY A 275 -4.71 -10.59 -19.70
N VAL A 276 -5.27 -9.85 -18.71
CA VAL A 276 -6.14 -10.42 -17.68
C VAL A 276 -7.59 -10.05 -17.94
N SER A 277 -8.50 -11.03 -17.94
CA SER A 277 -9.95 -10.81 -18.02
C SER A 277 -10.45 -10.23 -16.70
N LEU A 278 -11.03 -9.05 -16.75
CA LEU A 278 -11.64 -8.37 -15.59
C LEU A 278 -13.12 -8.72 -15.45
N SER A 279 -13.80 -8.90 -16.57
CA SER A 279 -15.19 -9.31 -16.65
C SER A 279 -15.47 -10.02 -17.95
N GLY A 280 -16.29 -11.07 -17.90
CA GLY A 280 -16.90 -11.68 -19.07
C GLY A 280 -18.40 -11.47 -19.00
N ASP A 281 -18.93 -10.64 -19.90
CA ASP A 281 -20.37 -10.36 -20.06
C ASP A 281 -21.08 -9.92 -18.75
N ALA A 282 -20.42 -9.01 -17.99
CA ALA A 282 -21.03 -8.43 -16.81
C ALA A 282 -22.32 -7.68 -17.20
N VAL A 283 -23.43 -8.09 -16.64
CA VAL A 283 -24.73 -7.46 -16.90
C VAL A 283 -24.77 -6.10 -16.23
N SER A 284 -25.14 -5.09 -16.98
CA SER A 284 -25.28 -3.72 -16.48
C SER A 284 -26.66 -3.53 -15.78
N PRO A 285 -26.71 -2.79 -14.67
CA PRO A 285 -25.58 -2.20 -13.95
C PRO A 285 -24.94 -3.19 -12.98
N SER A 286 -23.60 -3.17 -12.87
CA SER A 286 -22.91 -3.96 -11.85
C SER A 286 -21.57 -3.36 -11.46
N ILE A 287 -21.11 -3.67 -10.25
CA ILE A 287 -19.75 -3.40 -9.77
C ILE A 287 -19.12 -4.76 -9.49
N ASN A 288 -18.06 -5.10 -10.23
CA ASN A 288 -17.36 -6.36 -10.06
C ASN A 288 -16.30 -6.27 -8.94
N ASN A 289 -15.78 -7.42 -8.54
CA ASN A 289 -14.65 -7.48 -7.62
C ASN A 289 -13.36 -6.99 -8.28
N TYR A 290 -12.38 -6.55 -7.48
CA TYR A 290 -11.05 -6.24 -7.96
C TYR A 290 -10.32 -7.49 -8.43
N VAL A 291 -9.60 -7.34 -9.53
CA VAL A 291 -8.74 -8.39 -10.11
C VAL A 291 -7.32 -7.85 -10.20
N ALA A 292 -6.33 -8.63 -9.79
CA ALA A 292 -4.93 -8.28 -9.93
C ALA A 292 -4.50 -8.33 -11.42
N VAL A 293 -3.84 -7.28 -11.87
CA VAL A 293 -3.32 -7.15 -13.24
C VAL A 293 -1.89 -6.62 -13.21
N PRO A 294 -1.04 -6.92 -14.18
CA PRO A 294 0.26 -6.28 -14.31
C PRO A 294 0.14 -4.76 -14.37
N SER A 295 0.96 -4.05 -13.58
CA SER A 295 1.03 -2.58 -13.62
C SER A 295 1.70 -2.07 -14.91
N GLY A 296 1.66 -0.76 -15.15
CA GLY A 296 2.28 -0.11 -16.31
C GLY A 296 1.26 0.34 -17.35
N ALA A 297 1.71 0.49 -18.60
CA ALA A 297 0.87 0.95 -19.69
C ALA A 297 -0.33 0.01 -19.90
N VAL A 298 -1.53 0.58 -20.08
CA VAL A 298 -2.75 -0.21 -20.29
C VAL A 298 -2.84 -0.65 -21.74
N THR A 299 -2.93 -1.96 -21.92
CA THR A 299 -3.38 -2.60 -23.17
C THR A 299 -4.65 -3.37 -22.88
N GLY A 300 -5.69 -3.22 -23.67
CA GLY A 300 -6.95 -3.91 -23.36
C GLY A 300 -7.95 -3.96 -24.49
N THR A 301 -8.93 -4.84 -24.32
CA THR A 301 -10.10 -4.96 -25.18
C THR A 301 -11.34 -4.69 -24.31
N PHE A 302 -12.18 -3.79 -24.78
CA PHE A 302 -13.42 -3.41 -24.11
C PHE A 302 -14.60 -3.62 -25.02
N GLN A 303 -15.68 -4.19 -24.52
CA GLN A 303 -16.86 -4.51 -25.33
C GLN A 303 -18.14 -4.11 -24.60
N ILE A 304 -19.14 -3.68 -25.36
CA ILE A 304 -20.53 -3.54 -24.95
C ILE A 304 -21.36 -4.42 -25.91
N ASN A 305 -22.14 -5.35 -25.35
CA ASN A 305 -22.94 -6.31 -26.11
C ASN A 305 -22.10 -6.98 -27.24
N ASP A 306 -20.95 -7.57 -26.88
CA ASP A 306 -19.99 -8.22 -27.78
C ASP A 306 -19.38 -7.33 -28.87
N THR A 307 -19.73 -6.05 -28.87
CA THR A 307 -19.15 -5.09 -29.84
C THR A 307 -17.93 -4.40 -29.24
N THR A 308 -16.78 -4.58 -29.90
CA THR A 308 -15.51 -3.96 -29.47
C THR A 308 -15.56 -2.44 -29.61
N ILE A 309 -15.18 -1.75 -28.53
CA ILE A 309 -15.03 -0.31 -28.47
C ILE A 309 -13.60 0.05 -28.83
N SER A 310 -13.42 0.87 -29.86
CA SER A 310 -12.09 1.30 -30.32
C SER A 310 -11.74 2.69 -29.81
N GLY A 311 -10.42 2.97 -29.71
CA GLY A 311 -9.91 4.32 -29.45
C GLY A 311 -9.87 4.75 -27.99
N ALA A 312 -10.18 3.86 -27.02
CA ALA A 312 -9.97 4.16 -25.61
C ALA A 312 -8.49 4.31 -25.30
N THR A 313 -8.09 5.46 -24.75
CA THR A 313 -6.75 5.70 -24.24
C THR A 313 -6.84 5.87 -22.73
N LEU A 314 -6.23 4.95 -21.99
CA LEU A 314 -6.25 4.94 -20.53
C LEU A 314 -4.87 5.29 -19.97
N ALA A 315 -4.85 5.92 -18.81
CA ALA A 315 -3.61 6.17 -18.07
C ALA A 315 -2.94 4.84 -17.67
N ALA A 316 -1.63 4.87 -17.47
CA ALA A 316 -0.89 3.71 -16.95
C ALA A 316 -1.33 3.37 -15.53
N LEU A 317 -1.37 2.07 -15.21
CA LEU A 317 -1.64 1.57 -13.87
C LEU A 317 -0.38 1.72 -13.02
N ALA A 318 -0.46 2.49 -11.96
CA ALA A 318 0.62 2.56 -10.99
C ALA A 318 0.67 1.25 -10.17
N ALA A 319 1.88 0.75 -9.95
CA ALA A 319 2.10 -0.43 -9.12
C ALA A 319 1.56 -0.22 -7.70
N GLY A 320 0.92 -1.23 -7.14
CA GLY A 320 0.34 -1.18 -5.80
C GLY A 320 -0.95 -0.36 -5.65
N SER A 321 -1.52 0.12 -6.76
CA SER A 321 -2.73 0.96 -6.73
C SER A 321 -3.97 0.20 -7.18
N ASP A 322 -5.13 0.67 -6.73
CA ASP A 322 -6.45 0.17 -7.10
C ASP A 322 -7.13 1.12 -8.10
N TYR A 323 -7.91 0.54 -9.00
CA TYR A 323 -8.63 1.28 -10.04
C TYR A 323 -10.04 0.76 -10.26
N THR A 324 -10.95 1.67 -10.57
CA THR A 324 -12.26 1.38 -11.14
C THR A 324 -12.24 1.72 -12.63
N LEU A 325 -12.48 0.73 -13.47
CA LEU A 325 -12.70 0.88 -14.90
C LEU A 325 -14.21 0.98 -15.15
N PHE A 326 -14.69 2.20 -15.36
CA PHE A 326 -16.08 2.43 -15.76
C PHE A 326 -16.24 2.21 -17.25
N ILE A 327 -17.22 1.39 -17.63
CA ILE A 327 -17.62 1.16 -19.02
C ILE A 327 -19.14 1.31 -19.11
N GLY A 328 -19.59 2.35 -19.79
CA GLY A 328 -21.00 2.68 -19.85
C GLY A 328 -21.44 3.37 -21.14
N GLY A 329 -22.71 3.75 -21.18
CA GLY A 329 -23.32 4.39 -22.33
C GLY A 329 -23.85 3.39 -23.39
N THR A 330 -23.90 3.82 -24.64
CA THR A 330 -24.36 2.99 -25.77
C THR A 330 -23.18 2.59 -26.67
N ILE A 331 -23.39 1.60 -27.54
CA ILE A 331 -22.37 1.19 -28.53
C ILE A 331 -21.97 2.38 -29.43
N SER A 332 -22.91 3.26 -29.76
CA SER A 332 -22.65 4.43 -30.61
C SER A 332 -22.06 5.63 -29.87
N ALA A 333 -22.17 5.65 -28.54
CA ALA A 333 -21.62 6.69 -27.67
C ALA A 333 -21.11 6.05 -26.36
N PRO A 334 -20.04 5.25 -26.41
CA PRO A 334 -19.49 4.59 -25.26
C PRO A 334 -18.67 5.56 -24.40
N THR A 335 -18.69 5.34 -23.11
CA THR A 335 -17.80 6.02 -22.16
C THR A 335 -16.95 4.99 -21.45
N ILE A 336 -15.63 5.15 -21.54
CA ILE A 336 -14.65 4.32 -20.81
C ILE A 336 -13.77 5.26 -20.00
N THR A 337 -13.77 5.10 -18.70
CA THR A 337 -12.97 5.92 -17.78
C THR A 337 -12.24 5.04 -16.78
N LEU A 338 -10.94 5.27 -16.61
CA LEU A 338 -10.12 4.65 -15.57
C LEU A 338 -10.00 5.63 -14.41
N ILE A 339 -10.48 5.22 -13.24
CA ILE A 339 -10.54 6.04 -12.03
C ILE A 339 -9.64 5.38 -11.00
N GLN A 340 -8.67 6.11 -10.48
CA GLN A 340 -7.84 5.62 -9.37
C GLN A 340 -8.66 5.65 -8.08
N ASP A 341 -8.60 4.56 -7.33
CA ASP A 341 -9.32 4.38 -6.08
C ASP A 341 -8.41 4.64 -4.87
N ASN A 342 -9.00 5.11 -3.79
CA ASN A 342 -8.36 5.15 -2.48
C ASN A 342 -9.16 4.27 -1.53
N ASN A 343 -8.73 3.03 -1.36
CA ASN A 343 -9.39 2.04 -0.51
C ASN A 343 -8.86 2.05 0.94
N THR A 344 -8.12 3.08 1.31
CA THR A 344 -7.65 3.27 2.69
C THR A 344 -8.82 3.69 3.58
N PRO A 345 -9.08 2.96 4.68
CA PRO A 345 -10.11 3.33 5.64
C PRO A 345 -9.90 4.73 6.22
N SER A 346 -11.00 5.37 6.61
CA SER A 346 -10.94 6.67 7.29
C SER A 346 -10.18 6.56 8.61
N THR A 347 -9.45 7.59 8.89
CA THR A 347 -8.61 7.74 10.08
C THR A 347 -9.34 8.40 11.23
N SER A 348 -10.48 8.98 10.93
CA SER A 348 -11.28 9.72 11.89
C SER A 348 -12.14 8.77 12.73
N THR A 349 -11.98 8.81 14.04
CA THR A 349 -12.84 8.06 14.96
C THR A 349 -14.29 8.58 14.99
N SER A 350 -14.50 9.83 14.63
CA SER A 350 -15.84 10.44 14.54
C SER A 350 -16.48 10.31 13.17
N LEU A 351 -15.66 10.15 12.12
CA LEU A 351 -16.08 9.96 10.72
C LEU A 351 -15.37 8.72 10.13
N PRO A 352 -15.64 7.52 10.65
CA PRO A 352 -14.82 6.33 10.38
C PRO A 352 -15.16 5.64 9.06
N VAL A 353 -15.92 6.25 8.17
CA VAL A 353 -16.35 5.69 6.87
C VAL A 353 -15.90 6.63 5.77
N GLU A 354 -15.35 6.08 4.71
CA GLU A 354 -15.09 6.81 3.46
C GLU A 354 -16.16 6.44 2.42
N ALA A 355 -16.74 7.43 1.74
CA ALA A 355 -17.71 7.20 0.68
C ALA A 355 -17.50 8.15 -0.49
N ARG A 356 -17.74 7.67 -1.69
CA ARG A 356 -17.77 8.47 -2.92
C ARG A 356 -18.98 8.12 -3.80
N VAL A 357 -19.26 8.97 -4.76
CA VAL A 357 -20.31 8.78 -5.78
C VAL A 357 -19.67 8.55 -7.14
N LEU A 358 -20.15 7.56 -7.86
CA LEU A 358 -19.89 7.32 -9.28
C LEU A 358 -21.18 7.55 -10.06
N ASN A 359 -21.13 8.39 -11.09
CA ASN A 359 -22.31 8.70 -11.91
C ASN A 359 -22.39 7.80 -13.14
N GLY A 360 -23.40 6.94 -13.17
CA GLY A 360 -23.81 6.09 -14.29
C GLY A 360 -25.18 6.47 -14.88
N VAL A 361 -25.69 7.68 -14.63
CA VAL A 361 -26.99 8.11 -15.17
C VAL A 361 -26.90 8.44 -16.65
N ASN A 362 -27.42 7.56 -17.49
CA ASN A 362 -27.37 7.69 -18.94
C ASN A 362 -28.27 8.79 -19.49
N GLY A 363 -27.80 9.49 -20.53
CA GLY A 363 -28.63 10.28 -21.41
C GLY A 363 -29.00 11.68 -20.96
N VAL A 364 -28.35 12.24 -19.95
CA VAL A 364 -28.70 13.58 -19.44
C VAL A 364 -27.48 14.48 -19.36
N ASN A 365 -27.67 15.74 -19.73
CA ASN A 365 -26.78 16.84 -19.34
C ASN A 365 -26.82 17.08 -17.81
N GLY A 366 -26.93 16.03 -17.02
CA GLY A 366 -27.13 16.07 -15.59
C GLY A 366 -25.99 15.49 -14.80
N THR A 367 -25.41 16.33 -13.97
CA THR A 367 -24.48 15.87 -12.93
C THR A 367 -25.24 15.26 -11.76
N VAL A 368 -24.62 14.31 -11.06
CA VAL A 368 -25.17 13.71 -9.85
C VAL A 368 -24.59 14.40 -8.62
N THR A 369 -25.45 14.76 -7.68
CA THR A 369 -25.09 15.17 -6.32
C THR A 369 -25.74 14.22 -5.34
N ALA A 370 -24.99 13.71 -4.35
CA ALA A 370 -25.53 12.80 -3.36
C ALA A 370 -25.07 13.15 -1.93
N ASN A 371 -25.98 12.91 -0.97
CA ASN A 371 -25.75 13.08 0.46
C ASN A 371 -26.10 11.79 1.18
N ALA A 372 -25.22 11.31 2.05
CA ALA A 372 -25.43 10.16 2.91
C ALA A 372 -25.51 10.64 4.37
N GLY A 373 -26.64 10.33 5.06
CA GLY A 373 -26.83 10.73 6.45
C GLY A 373 -26.70 12.25 6.70
N GLY A 374 -27.08 13.08 5.72
CA GLY A 374 -26.97 14.54 5.81
C GLY A 374 -25.59 15.11 5.42
N LYS A 375 -24.57 14.27 5.15
CA LYS A 375 -23.26 14.70 4.66
C LYS A 375 -23.18 14.55 3.14
N GLN A 376 -22.69 15.57 2.44
CA GLN A 376 -22.48 15.51 1.00
C GLN A 376 -21.29 14.60 0.68
N VAL A 377 -21.51 13.54 -0.09
CA VAL A 377 -20.50 12.55 -0.52
C VAL A 377 -20.09 12.71 -1.98
N GLY A 378 -20.84 13.49 -2.76
CA GLY A 378 -20.50 13.85 -4.13
C GLY A 378 -21.26 15.08 -4.58
N SER A 379 -20.64 15.93 -5.37
CA SER A 379 -21.24 17.16 -5.91
C SER A 379 -20.96 17.29 -7.38
N ASN A 380 -22.02 17.45 -8.17
CA ASN A 380 -21.94 17.70 -9.61
C ASN A 380 -21.05 16.68 -10.36
N VAL A 381 -21.14 15.40 -10.01
CA VAL A 381 -20.35 14.32 -10.62
C VAL A 381 -20.86 14.08 -12.03
N ALA A 382 -19.99 14.20 -13.02
CA ALA A 382 -20.33 13.98 -14.43
C ALA A 382 -20.49 12.47 -14.74
N PHE A 383 -21.17 12.14 -15.83
CA PHE A 383 -21.33 10.74 -16.30
C PHE A 383 -19.97 10.06 -16.51
N GLY A 384 -19.82 8.85 -16.00
CA GLY A 384 -18.58 8.07 -16.04
C GLY A 384 -17.46 8.58 -15.14
N ALA A 385 -17.73 9.58 -14.29
CA ALA A 385 -16.77 10.09 -13.31
C ALA A 385 -17.17 9.74 -11.88
N ALA A 386 -16.18 9.77 -10.97
CA ALA A 386 -16.39 9.64 -9.55
C ALA A 386 -16.02 10.93 -8.80
N SER A 387 -16.68 11.18 -7.67
CA SER A 387 -16.24 12.19 -6.70
C SER A 387 -14.97 11.75 -5.98
N ALA A 388 -14.31 12.68 -5.30
CA ALA A 388 -13.37 12.32 -4.24
C ALA A 388 -14.11 11.55 -3.13
N TYR A 389 -13.36 10.73 -2.37
CA TYR A 389 -13.88 10.13 -1.15
C TYR A 389 -14.12 11.21 -0.08
N THR A 390 -15.15 11.01 0.70
CA THR A 390 -15.55 11.90 1.79
C THR A 390 -15.78 11.09 3.05
N ALA A 391 -15.14 11.50 4.13
CA ALA A 391 -15.32 10.86 5.42
C ALA A 391 -16.71 11.20 6.01
N ILE A 392 -17.45 10.16 6.38
CA ILE A 392 -18.80 10.24 6.97
C ILE A 392 -18.89 9.46 8.27
N THR A 393 -19.95 9.68 9.06
CA THR A 393 -20.24 8.90 10.27
C THR A 393 -20.61 7.46 9.90
N ALA A 394 -20.22 6.50 10.75
CA ALA A 394 -20.82 5.17 10.70
C ALA A 394 -22.26 5.22 11.22
N PHE A 395 -23.11 4.37 10.66
CA PHE A 395 -24.50 4.29 11.06
C PHE A 395 -24.78 2.94 11.72
N THR A 396 -25.28 2.97 12.95
CA THR A 396 -25.70 1.74 13.68
C THR A 396 -27.00 1.13 13.13
N GLY A 397 -27.60 1.78 12.13
CA GLY A 397 -28.77 1.35 11.38
C GLY A 397 -28.61 1.74 9.93
N THR A 398 -29.69 2.18 9.32
CA THR A 398 -29.70 2.55 7.91
C THR A 398 -29.59 4.06 7.72
N ALA A 399 -28.70 4.48 6.82
CA ALA A 399 -28.60 5.88 6.39
C ALA A 399 -29.57 6.15 5.25
N THR A 400 -30.18 7.34 5.26
CA THR A 400 -30.90 7.84 4.09
C THR A 400 -29.91 8.43 3.11
N LEU A 401 -30.01 7.98 1.85
CA LEU A 401 -29.25 8.53 0.73
C LEU A 401 -30.18 9.45 -0.08
N ASN A 402 -29.82 10.74 -0.18
CA ASN A 402 -30.53 11.72 -0.98
C ASN A 402 -29.72 12.03 -2.23
N VAL A 403 -30.33 11.90 -3.39
CA VAL A 403 -29.69 12.13 -4.69
C VAL A 403 -30.44 13.26 -5.44
N SER A 404 -29.69 14.11 -6.13
CA SER A 404 -30.22 15.02 -7.13
C SER A 404 -29.50 14.86 -8.46
N ILE A 405 -30.23 14.98 -9.57
CA ILE A 405 -29.73 14.89 -10.93
C ILE A 405 -30.01 16.19 -11.64
N GLY A 406 -28.99 16.86 -12.17
CA GLY A 406 -29.14 18.18 -12.78
C GLY A 406 -29.76 19.22 -11.85
N GLY A 407 -29.56 19.08 -10.53
CA GLY A 407 -30.18 19.94 -9.51
C GLY A 407 -31.61 19.56 -9.11
N VAL A 408 -32.23 18.55 -9.75
CA VAL A 408 -33.57 18.07 -9.39
C VAL A 408 -33.47 16.95 -8.39
N ALA A 409 -34.06 17.13 -7.20
CA ALA A 409 -34.10 16.13 -6.17
C ALA A 409 -34.89 14.89 -6.61
N GLN A 410 -34.32 13.71 -6.33
CA GLN A 410 -34.94 12.43 -6.59
C GLN A 410 -35.60 11.89 -5.30
N PRO A 411 -36.52 10.93 -5.40
CA PRO A 411 -37.06 10.24 -4.22
C PRO A 411 -35.93 9.68 -3.38
N ALA A 412 -35.98 9.88 -2.06
CA ALA A 412 -34.96 9.43 -1.15
C ALA A 412 -34.79 7.91 -1.24
N GLN A 413 -33.58 7.46 -1.40
CA GLN A 413 -33.21 6.04 -1.32
C GLN A 413 -32.92 5.69 0.14
N ILE A 414 -33.58 4.66 0.63
CA ILE A 414 -33.60 4.36 2.05
C ILE A 414 -32.80 3.08 2.33
N ASN A 415 -32.19 3.04 3.51
CA ASN A 415 -31.72 1.81 4.16
C ASN A 415 -30.37 1.29 3.65
N GLN A 416 -29.37 2.16 3.60
CA GLN A 416 -28.00 1.73 3.37
C GLN A 416 -27.21 1.71 4.69
N THR A 417 -26.43 0.63 4.87
CA THR A 417 -25.57 0.48 6.04
C THR A 417 -24.14 0.87 5.70
N PHE A 418 -23.55 1.73 6.52
CA PHE A 418 -22.15 2.12 6.40
C PHE A 418 -21.44 1.76 7.71
N THR A 419 -20.56 0.78 7.67
CA THR A 419 -19.85 0.28 8.85
C THR A 419 -18.54 1.04 9.07
N SER A 420 -18.14 1.17 10.33
CA SER A 420 -16.85 1.77 10.68
C SER A 420 -15.68 1.03 10.00
N GLY A 421 -14.72 1.77 9.46
CA GLY A 421 -13.60 1.27 8.68
C GLY A 421 -13.94 0.92 7.23
N GLY A 422 -15.20 1.01 6.83
CA GLY A 422 -15.60 0.73 5.45
C GLY A 422 -15.29 1.88 4.49
N VAL A 423 -14.90 1.52 3.28
CA VAL A 423 -14.75 2.41 2.12
C VAL A 423 -15.81 2.02 1.10
N TYR A 424 -16.58 2.98 0.60
CA TYR A 424 -17.76 2.69 -0.22
C TYR A 424 -17.79 3.48 -1.52
N THR A 425 -18.18 2.80 -2.61
CA THR A 425 -18.58 3.44 -3.86
C THR A 425 -20.10 3.34 -4.03
N ILE A 426 -20.75 4.47 -4.23
CA ILE A 426 -22.17 4.63 -4.49
C ILE A 426 -22.35 4.88 -5.99
N LEU A 427 -22.77 3.85 -6.74
CA LEU A 427 -23.13 3.99 -8.14
C LEU A 427 -24.58 4.46 -8.26
N VAL A 428 -24.78 5.64 -8.82
CA VAL A 428 -26.10 6.15 -9.21
C VAL A 428 -26.26 5.93 -10.71
N TYR A 429 -27.25 5.17 -11.14
CA TYR A 429 -27.40 4.74 -12.52
C TYR A 429 -28.86 4.77 -13.01
N GLY A 430 -29.07 4.43 -14.29
CA GLY A 430 -30.39 4.33 -14.91
C GLY A 430 -30.87 5.63 -15.54
N ASP A 431 -32.20 5.80 -15.56
CA ASP A 431 -32.82 6.99 -16.14
C ASP A 431 -32.84 8.15 -15.14
N SER A 432 -32.64 9.36 -15.61
CA SER A 432 -32.65 10.59 -14.79
C SER A 432 -33.97 10.87 -14.07
N THR A 433 -35.06 10.31 -14.55
CA THR A 433 -36.41 10.47 -13.95
C THR A 433 -36.71 9.37 -12.92
N ALA A 434 -35.94 8.26 -12.95
CA ALA A 434 -36.09 7.12 -12.05
C ALA A 434 -34.72 6.48 -11.75
N PRO A 435 -33.78 7.22 -11.14
CA PRO A 435 -32.44 6.69 -10.85
C PRO A 435 -32.50 5.57 -9.84
N GLN A 436 -31.58 4.65 -9.97
CA GLN A 436 -31.35 3.55 -9.05
C GLN A 436 -29.95 3.67 -8.45
N ILE A 437 -29.71 2.92 -7.39
CA ILE A 437 -28.45 2.99 -6.64
C ILE A 437 -27.95 1.58 -6.33
N VAL A 438 -26.66 1.36 -6.55
CA VAL A 438 -25.89 0.23 -6.03
C VAL A 438 -24.80 0.77 -5.12
N ILE A 439 -24.63 0.18 -3.95
CA ILE A 439 -23.54 0.50 -3.03
C ILE A 439 -22.66 -0.72 -2.90
N ASN A 440 -21.35 -0.51 -3.04
CA ASN A 440 -20.35 -1.52 -2.85
C ASN A 440 -19.36 -1.10 -1.76
N GLN A 441 -18.99 -2.01 -0.88
CA GLN A 441 -17.84 -1.83 -0.01
C GLN A 441 -16.59 -2.23 -0.78
N ASP A 442 -15.59 -1.35 -0.78
CA ASP A 442 -14.42 -1.42 -1.66
C ASP A 442 -13.20 -2.08 -1.00
N ASN A 443 -13.22 -2.20 0.34
CA ASN A 443 -12.17 -2.79 1.18
C ASN A 443 -12.66 -3.97 2.02
#